data_3c789bd62aa982c4967e85f8c3bb2964
#
_entry.id   3c789bd62aa982c4967e85f8c3bb2964
#
_cell.length_a   1.000
_cell.length_b   1.000
_cell.length_c   1.000
_cell.angle_alpha   90.00
_cell.angle_beta   90.00
_cell.angle_gamma   90.00
#
_symmetry.space_group_name_H-M   'P 1'
#
loop_
_entity.id
_entity.type
_entity.pdbx_description
1 polymer ?
#
loop_
_entity_poly.entity_id
_entity_poly.type
_entity_poly.pdbx_seq_one_letter_code
_entity_poly.pdbx_strand_id
1 'polypeptide(L)'
;MRRYGIHPAENGLLPPAPLLLRRLARRATVKVVRILGIESSCDETAAAVVESGERVLSSVVASQMDTHGKYGGVVPELASREHLRAIVPVVREALSRAETALPNLAAIAATVGPGLVGSLLVGLTYAKSLSFATGVPLIAVNHIEGHIHAVILEARRAGNPVEYPALALVVSGGHTHLFEVLEGFRYRLLGKTRDDAAGEAFDKVAKLLGFPYPGGPIVDKLASFGSPSAVRFTFAKMKGNALDFSFSGLKTAVLRWVEARGIEAEIEARKQLRREVPNPTPDQWLAVTPAETLDLLASFQQAVIRELLTRAAASAAQIDARSMIVSGGVACNSGLRAAARSSRLPYAVHFPSPGLSTDNAAMIAAAAFPKFERGELASFRTTAQANLALA
;
A
#
# COMPACT_ATOMS: atom_id res chain seq x y z
N MET A 1 34.15 -43.07 -38.09
CA MET A 1 32.77 -42.59 -37.82
C MET A 1 32.22 -43.35 -36.61
N ARG A 2 32.24 -42.74 -35.40
CA ARG A 2 31.63 -43.27 -34.18
C ARG A 2 30.39 -42.46 -33.91
N ARG A 3 29.20 -43.14 -33.93
CA ARG A 3 27.92 -42.54 -33.59
C ARG A 3 27.81 -42.47 -32.08
N TYR A 4 27.62 -41.27 -31.52
CA TYR A 4 27.22 -41.09 -30.12
C TYR A 4 25.68 -41.21 -30.04
N GLY A 5 25.21 -42.26 -29.38
CA GLY A 5 23.81 -42.41 -29.01
C GLY A 5 23.49 -41.48 -27.82
N ILE A 6 22.49 -40.62 -28.00
CA ILE A 6 21.91 -39.81 -26.92
C ILE A 6 20.85 -40.68 -26.25
N HIS A 7 21.09 -41.09 -25.00
CA HIS A 7 20.03 -41.65 -24.15
C HIS A 7 19.15 -40.53 -23.63
N PRO A 8 17.81 -40.64 -23.65
CA PRO A 8 16.94 -39.66 -23.03
C PRO A 8 17.09 -39.78 -21.51
N ALA A 9 17.34 -38.62 -20.87
CA ALA A 9 17.35 -38.50 -19.42
C ALA A 9 15.94 -38.79 -18.86
N GLU A 10 15.88 -39.70 -17.93
CA GLU A 10 14.67 -40.03 -17.16
C GLU A 10 14.17 -38.78 -16.41
N ASN A 11 12.88 -38.51 -16.58
CA ASN A 11 12.16 -37.47 -15.89
C ASN A 11 12.25 -37.70 -14.38
N GLY A 12 13.10 -36.94 -13.69
CA GLY A 12 13.14 -36.85 -12.25
C GLY A 12 11.82 -36.20 -11.74
N LEU A 13 10.86 -37.01 -11.40
CA LEU A 13 9.62 -36.61 -10.75
C LEU A 13 9.94 -35.96 -9.40
N LEU A 14 9.54 -34.70 -9.24
CA LEU A 14 9.45 -34.04 -7.94
C LEU A 14 8.63 -34.91 -6.98
N PRO A 15 8.98 -35.00 -5.69
CA PRO A 15 8.27 -35.83 -4.75
C PRO A 15 6.80 -35.42 -4.66
N PRO A 16 5.86 -36.37 -4.58
CA PRO A 16 4.43 -36.13 -4.63
C PRO A 16 3.96 -35.28 -3.42
N ALA A 17 2.99 -34.41 -3.68
CA ALA A 17 2.37 -33.49 -2.71
C ALA A 17 2.04 -34.09 -1.31
N PRO A 18 1.75 -35.39 -1.14
CA PRO A 18 1.50 -35.99 0.16
C PRO A 18 2.64 -35.95 1.15
N LEU A 19 3.91 -35.89 0.68
CA LEU A 19 5.06 -35.82 1.61
C LEU A 19 5.23 -34.43 2.23
N LEU A 20 4.89 -33.36 1.48
CA LEU A 20 4.91 -32.00 1.99
C LEU A 20 3.81 -31.80 3.07
N LEU A 21 2.61 -32.30 2.83
CA LEU A 21 1.50 -32.26 3.79
C LEU A 21 1.79 -33.08 5.06
N ARG A 22 2.45 -34.23 4.94
CA ARG A 22 2.88 -35.03 6.13
C ARG A 22 3.99 -34.33 6.95
N ARG A 23 4.88 -33.55 6.32
CA ARG A 23 5.85 -32.71 7.04
C ARG A 23 5.19 -31.52 7.72
N LEU A 24 4.15 -30.92 7.13
CA LEU A 24 3.36 -29.85 7.73
C LEU A 24 2.57 -30.36 8.95
N ALA A 25 1.97 -31.53 8.88
CA ALA A 25 1.24 -32.14 10.00
C ALA A 25 2.16 -32.47 11.20
N ARG A 26 3.46 -32.75 10.97
CA ARG A 26 4.43 -32.95 12.06
C ARG A 26 4.94 -31.63 12.68
N ARG A 27 4.75 -30.46 12.01
CA ARG A 27 5.06 -29.13 12.57
C ARG A 27 3.89 -28.50 13.33
N ALA A 28 2.72 -29.12 13.37
CA ALA A 28 1.51 -28.62 14.05
C ALA A 28 1.62 -28.51 15.58
N THR A 29 2.77 -28.75 16.16
CA THR A 29 3.06 -28.48 17.59
C THR A 29 3.81 -27.19 17.84
N VAL A 30 4.05 -26.34 16.82
CA VAL A 30 4.69 -25.03 17.02
C VAL A 30 3.65 -24.09 17.57
N LYS A 31 3.71 -23.84 18.86
CA LYS A 31 2.84 -22.95 19.65
C LYS A 31 2.86 -21.49 19.13
N VAL A 32 3.84 -21.14 18.29
CA VAL A 32 4.10 -19.79 17.79
C VAL A 32 4.41 -19.83 16.29
N VAL A 33 3.62 -19.16 15.48
CA VAL A 33 3.77 -19.10 14.01
C VAL A 33 4.49 -17.81 13.62
N ARG A 34 5.72 -17.91 13.10
CA ARG A 34 6.48 -16.76 12.59
C ARG A 34 6.49 -16.78 11.06
N ILE A 35 6.06 -15.69 10.45
CA ILE A 35 6.01 -15.50 9.00
C ILE A 35 6.94 -14.36 8.61
N LEU A 36 7.83 -14.61 7.66
CA LEU A 36 8.60 -13.57 6.98
C LEU A 36 7.76 -13.01 5.84
N GLY A 37 7.40 -11.74 5.89
CA GLY A 37 6.81 -10.99 4.79
C GLY A 37 7.88 -10.31 3.95
N ILE A 38 7.66 -10.25 2.64
CA ILE A 38 8.49 -9.53 1.66
C ILE A 38 7.57 -8.69 0.78
N GLU A 39 7.84 -7.38 0.74
CA GLU A 39 7.11 -6.40 -0.07
C GLU A 39 8.07 -5.71 -1.04
N SER A 40 7.67 -5.66 -2.32
CA SER A 40 8.43 -4.98 -3.39
C SER A 40 7.53 -4.55 -4.55
N SER A 41 6.27 -4.21 -4.29
CA SER A 41 5.29 -3.96 -5.36
C SER A 41 5.49 -2.63 -6.10
N CYS A 42 6.14 -1.64 -5.47
CA CYS A 42 6.30 -0.29 -6.03
C CYS A 42 7.71 0.25 -5.82
N ASP A 43 7.90 1.13 -4.86
CA ASP A 43 9.15 1.86 -4.60
C ASP A 43 9.71 1.67 -3.18
N GLU A 44 9.12 0.78 -2.39
CA GLU A 44 9.64 0.32 -1.10
C GLU A 44 10.09 -1.14 -1.18
N THR A 45 11.34 -1.40 -0.78
CA THR A 45 11.80 -2.77 -0.51
C THR A 45 11.66 -3.03 0.97
N ALA A 46 10.77 -3.94 1.36
CA ALA A 46 10.56 -4.21 2.77
C ALA A 46 10.59 -5.70 3.11
N ALA A 47 11.02 -6.00 4.34
CA ALA A 47 10.91 -7.30 4.98
C ALA A 47 10.52 -7.16 6.44
N ALA A 48 9.69 -8.07 6.94
CA ALA A 48 9.24 -8.09 8.31
C ALA A 48 9.00 -9.51 8.80
N VAL A 49 9.21 -9.75 10.09
CA VAL A 49 8.79 -10.98 10.74
C VAL A 49 7.63 -10.67 11.66
N VAL A 50 6.51 -11.34 11.44
CA VAL A 50 5.30 -11.22 12.26
C VAL A 50 4.97 -12.57 12.88
N GLU A 51 4.66 -12.51 14.17
CA GLU A 51 4.31 -13.68 14.96
C GLU A 51 2.80 -13.76 15.14
N SER A 52 2.25 -14.92 14.76
CA SER A 52 0.81 -15.26 14.87
C SER A 52 -0.13 -14.20 14.29
N GLY A 53 0.32 -13.51 13.23
CA GLY A 53 -0.48 -12.49 12.53
C GLY A 53 -0.71 -11.18 13.30
N GLU A 54 -0.15 -11.03 14.50
CA GLU A 54 -0.44 -9.90 15.38
C GLU A 54 0.80 -9.19 15.91
N ARG A 55 1.85 -9.91 16.28
CA ARG A 55 3.04 -9.32 16.89
C ARG A 55 4.14 -9.08 15.87
N VAL A 56 4.38 -7.84 15.51
CA VAL A 56 5.50 -7.43 14.66
C VAL A 56 6.79 -7.57 15.44
N LEU A 57 7.64 -8.55 15.11
CA LEU A 57 8.96 -8.76 15.71
C LEU A 57 10.01 -7.86 15.07
N SER A 58 9.90 -7.65 13.78
CA SER A 58 10.74 -6.73 13.02
C SER A 58 9.99 -6.16 11.83
N SER A 59 10.35 -4.94 11.43
CA SER A 59 9.91 -4.34 10.17
C SER A 59 11.05 -3.45 9.67
N VAL A 60 11.54 -3.74 8.48
CA VAL A 60 12.64 -3.03 7.82
C VAL A 60 12.14 -2.58 6.45
N VAL A 61 12.30 -1.30 6.16
CA VAL A 61 11.90 -0.68 4.88
C VAL A 61 13.08 0.10 4.33
N ALA A 62 13.41 -0.13 3.08
CA ALA A 62 14.33 0.67 2.27
C ALA A 62 13.52 1.38 1.20
N SER A 63 13.26 2.67 1.42
CA SER A 63 12.51 3.51 0.49
C SER A 63 13.40 4.01 -0.65
N GLN A 64 12.82 4.12 -1.83
CA GLN A 64 13.48 4.64 -3.03
C GLN A 64 13.06 6.08 -3.34
N MET A 65 12.45 6.77 -2.35
CA MET A 65 11.90 8.11 -2.50
C MET A 65 12.94 9.11 -3.03
N ASP A 66 14.18 9.06 -2.54
CA ASP A 66 15.27 9.94 -3.00
C ASP A 66 15.66 9.70 -4.47
N THR A 67 15.54 8.45 -4.93
CA THR A 67 15.79 8.08 -6.33
C THR A 67 14.69 8.64 -7.23
N HIS A 68 13.44 8.42 -6.87
CA HIS A 68 12.28 8.78 -7.69
C HIS A 68 11.90 10.26 -7.59
N GLY A 69 12.19 10.90 -6.48
CA GLY A 69 11.94 12.33 -6.25
C GLY A 69 12.56 13.25 -7.31
N LYS A 70 13.70 12.83 -7.91
CA LYS A 70 14.38 13.56 -9.00
C LYS A 70 13.54 13.57 -10.29
N TYR A 71 12.71 12.57 -10.51
CA TYR A 71 11.86 12.41 -11.69
C TYR A 71 10.42 12.90 -11.45
N GLY A 72 10.09 13.20 -10.18
CA GLY A 72 8.76 13.65 -9.76
C GLY A 72 7.70 12.57 -9.84
N GLY A 73 8.09 11.31 -9.60
CA GLY A 73 7.24 10.13 -9.57
C GLY A 73 8.04 8.85 -9.84
N VAL A 74 7.45 7.70 -9.58
CA VAL A 74 8.11 6.40 -9.68
C VAL A 74 8.47 6.07 -11.13
N VAL A 75 9.72 5.64 -11.34
CA VAL A 75 10.23 5.14 -12.64
C VAL A 75 10.39 3.62 -12.52
N PRO A 76 9.55 2.81 -13.20
CA PRO A 76 9.45 1.37 -12.96
C PRO A 76 10.74 0.59 -13.12
N GLU A 77 11.56 0.94 -14.11
CA GLU A 77 12.84 0.25 -14.35
C GLU A 77 13.87 0.55 -13.25
N LEU A 78 13.91 1.79 -12.77
CA LEU A 78 14.78 2.16 -11.65
C LEU A 78 14.33 1.46 -10.37
N ALA A 79 13.02 1.41 -10.12
CA ALA A 79 12.47 0.70 -8.97
C ALA A 79 12.92 -0.75 -8.93
N SER A 80 12.81 -1.48 -10.05
CA SER A 80 13.24 -2.88 -10.12
C SER A 80 14.73 -3.06 -9.81
N ARG A 81 15.59 -2.16 -10.27
CA ARG A 81 17.04 -2.19 -10.01
C ARG A 81 17.38 -1.93 -8.55
N GLU A 82 16.69 -0.98 -7.91
CA GLU A 82 16.89 -0.68 -6.49
C GLU A 82 16.41 -1.84 -5.61
N HIS A 83 15.32 -2.52 -5.96
CA HIS A 83 14.90 -3.73 -5.25
C HIS A 83 15.96 -4.82 -5.28
N LEU A 84 16.62 -5.06 -6.43
CA LEU A 84 17.71 -6.04 -6.53
C LEU A 84 18.87 -5.72 -5.59
N ARG A 85 19.18 -4.45 -5.35
CA ARG A 85 20.24 -4.01 -4.44
C ARG A 85 19.86 -4.16 -2.98
N ALA A 86 18.57 -3.86 -2.66
CA ALA A 86 18.10 -3.74 -1.30
C ALA A 86 17.55 -5.05 -0.69
N ILE A 87 17.04 -6.00 -1.51
CA ILE A 87 16.26 -7.13 -1.01
C ILE A 87 17.06 -8.03 -0.03
N VAL A 88 18.32 -8.33 -0.33
CA VAL A 88 19.14 -9.19 0.51
C VAL A 88 19.48 -8.55 1.87
N PRO A 89 20.04 -7.31 1.92
CA PRO A 89 20.32 -6.65 3.20
C PRO A 89 19.06 -6.41 4.03
N VAL A 90 17.93 -6.03 3.41
CA VAL A 90 16.67 -5.77 4.10
C VAL A 90 16.11 -7.04 4.76
N VAL A 91 16.13 -8.18 4.06
CA VAL A 91 15.67 -9.46 4.63
C VAL A 91 16.60 -9.95 5.72
N ARG A 92 17.92 -9.83 5.55
CA ARG A 92 18.89 -10.19 6.61
C ARG A 92 18.68 -9.37 7.87
N GLU A 93 18.51 -8.08 7.72
CA GLU A 93 18.27 -7.17 8.84
C GLU A 93 16.94 -7.49 9.55
N ALA A 94 15.87 -7.77 8.80
CA ALA A 94 14.58 -8.15 9.38
C ALA A 94 14.69 -9.45 10.21
N LEU A 95 15.39 -10.46 9.72
CA LEU A 95 15.62 -11.71 10.44
C LEU A 95 16.48 -11.50 11.66
N SER A 96 17.55 -10.69 11.57
CA SER A 96 18.43 -10.36 12.68
C SER A 96 17.68 -9.65 13.82
N ARG A 97 16.90 -8.60 13.50
CA ARG A 97 16.08 -7.87 14.48
C ARG A 97 15.00 -8.73 15.14
N ALA A 98 14.48 -9.71 14.40
CA ALA A 98 13.52 -10.67 14.93
C ALA A 98 14.14 -11.84 15.70
N GLU A 99 15.47 -11.89 15.79
CA GLU A 99 16.21 -13.01 16.37
C GLU A 99 15.72 -14.37 15.85
N THR A 100 15.50 -14.44 14.52
CA THR A 100 14.87 -15.59 13.86
C THR A 100 15.69 -16.06 12.67
N ALA A 101 16.05 -17.35 12.67
CA ALA A 101 16.69 -17.97 11.52
C ALA A 101 15.66 -18.48 10.52
N LEU A 102 16.03 -18.52 9.22
CA LEU A 102 15.13 -18.97 8.15
C LEU A 102 14.47 -20.34 8.41
N PRO A 103 15.17 -21.37 8.91
CA PRO A 103 14.54 -22.68 9.18
C PRO A 103 13.48 -22.66 10.29
N ASN A 104 13.48 -21.60 11.13
CA ASN A 104 12.55 -21.44 12.25
C ASN A 104 11.26 -20.71 11.85
N LEU A 105 11.16 -20.27 10.59
CA LEU A 105 9.95 -19.67 10.05
C LEU A 105 8.91 -20.76 9.72
N ALA A 106 7.64 -20.44 9.97
CA ALA A 106 6.51 -21.28 9.55
C ALA A 106 6.18 -21.10 8.05
N ALA A 107 6.37 -19.87 7.53
CA ALA A 107 6.17 -19.56 6.12
C ALA A 107 6.98 -18.32 5.69
N ILE A 108 7.17 -18.20 4.38
CA ILE A 108 7.66 -17.00 3.70
C ILE A 108 6.51 -16.47 2.84
N ALA A 109 6.16 -15.22 3.01
CA ALA A 109 5.10 -14.55 2.26
C ALA A 109 5.69 -13.49 1.34
N ALA A 110 5.17 -13.39 0.12
CA ALA A 110 5.58 -12.33 -0.80
C ALA A 110 4.37 -11.75 -1.53
N THR A 111 4.45 -10.47 -1.81
CA THR A 111 3.48 -9.78 -2.67
C THR A 111 3.60 -10.29 -4.10
N VAL A 112 2.47 -10.71 -4.66
CA VAL A 112 2.39 -11.18 -6.05
C VAL A 112 1.66 -10.21 -6.97
N GLY A 113 1.07 -9.17 -6.42
CA GLY A 113 0.33 -8.11 -7.13
C GLY A 113 -0.80 -7.53 -6.27
N PRO A 114 -1.44 -6.44 -6.75
CA PRO A 114 -1.02 -5.61 -7.88
C PRO A 114 0.26 -4.83 -7.61
N GLY A 115 0.89 -4.29 -8.70
CA GLY A 115 2.09 -3.47 -8.60
C GLY A 115 2.91 -3.44 -9.88
N LEU A 116 4.11 -2.86 -9.81
CA LEU A 116 5.06 -2.83 -10.92
C LEU A 116 5.63 -4.24 -11.16
N VAL A 117 5.39 -4.81 -12.34
CA VAL A 117 5.72 -6.22 -12.61
C VAL A 117 7.20 -6.54 -12.36
N GLY A 118 8.13 -5.65 -12.76
CA GLY A 118 9.57 -5.83 -12.55
C GLY A 118 9.94 -5.83 -11.06
N SER A 119 9.32 -4.95 -10.28
CA SER A 119 9.49 -4.85 -8.83
C SER A 119 8.95 -6.09 -8.11
N LEU A 120 7.72 -6.51 -8.44
CA LEU A 120 7.09 -7.72 -7.91
C LEU A 120 7.94 -8.97 -8.18
N LEU A 121 8.51 -9.08 -9.39
CA LEU A 121 9.36 -10.22 -9.76
C LEU A 121 10.60 -10.35 -8.86
N VAL A 122 11.18 -9.25 -8.41
CA VAL A 122 12.34 -9.28 -7.50
C VAL A 122 11.97 -9.93 -6.17
N GLY A 123 10.95 -9.42 -5.49
CA GLY A 123 10.52 -9.95 -4.18
C GLY A 123 10.03 -11.39 -4.28
N LEU A 124 9.18 -11.68 -5.27
CA LEU A 124 8.62 -13.03 -5.46
C LEU A 124 9.69 -14.06 -5.79
N THR A 125 10.65 -13.74 -6.69
CA THR A 125 11.74 -14.66 -7.06
C THR A 125 12.66 -14.92 -5.87
N TYR A 126 12.98 -13.89 -5.10
CA TYR A 126 13.78 -14.02 -3.89
C TYR A 126 13.08 -14.89 -2.84
N ALA A 127 11.78 -14.66 -2.59
CA ALA A 127 10.98 -15.48 -1.68
C ALA A 127 10.93 -16.96 -2.12
N LYS A 128 10.73 -17.22 -3.42
CA LYS A 128 10.79 -18.58 -3.99
C LYS A 128 12.13 -19.23 -3.77
N SER A 129 13.24 -18.52 -4.00
CA SER A 129 14.58 -19.03 -3.81
C SER A 129 14.84 -19.42 -2.35
N LEU A 130 14.40 -18.58 -1.40
CA LEU A 130 14.48 -18.89 0.02
C LEU A 130 13.63 -20.11 0.39
N SER A 131 12.38 -20.14 -0.08
CA SER A 131 11.46 -21.27 0.14
C SER A 131 12.01 -22.58 -0.42
N PHE A 132 12.58 -22.56 -1.62
CA PHE A 132 13.21 -23.73 -2.25
C PHE A 132 14.41 -24.24 -1.46
N ALA A 133 15.32 -23.33 -1.07
CA ALA A 133 16.53 -23.68 -0.35
C ALA A 133 16.28 -24.19 1.07
N THR A 134 15.23 -23.73 1.74
CA THR A 134 14.97 -24.05 3.16
C THR A 134 13.84 -25.07 3.37
N GLY A 135 13.04 -25.31 2.35
CA GLY A 135 11.81 -26.10 2.46
C GLY A 135 10.69 -25.40 3.26
N VAL A 136 10.85 -24.14 3.62
CA VAL A 136 9.81 -23.33 4.27
C VAL A 136 8.73 -22.97 3.24
N PRO A 137 7.44 -23.21 3.52
CA PRO A 137 6.38 -22.97 2.55
C PRO A 137 6.25 -21.51 2.13
N LEU A 138 5.85 -21.29 0.87
CA LEU A 138 5.61 -19.98 0.28
C LEU A 138 4.11 -19.64 0.35
N ILE A 139 3.80 -18.38 0.63
CA ILE A 139 2.44 -17.83 0.59
C ILE A 139 2.41 -16.61 -0.33
N ALA A 140 1.48 -16.63 -1.27
CA ALA A 140 1.22 -15.50 -2.18
C ALA A 140 0.20 -14.55 -1.55
N VAL A 141 0.55 -13.26 -1.49
CA VAL A 141 -0.30 -12.23 -0.88
C VAL A 141 -0.63 -11.16 -1.89
N ASN A 142 -1.88 -10.72 -1.91
CA ASN A 142 -2.31 -9.55 -2.65
C ASN A 142 -1.91 -8.29 -1.87
N HIS A 143 -1.31 -7.31 -2.55
CA HIS A 143 -0.86 -6.05 -1.94
C HIS A 143 -2.00 -5.29 -1.24
N ILE A 144 -3.18 -5.22 -1.88
CA ILE A 144 -4.36 -4.54 -1.33
C ILE A 144 -4.85 -5.26 -0.06
N GLU A 145 -4.84 -6.60 -0.07
CA GLU A 145 -5.14 -7.42 1.11
C GLU A 145 -4.17 -7.10 2.26
N GLY A 146 -2.89 -6.91 1.94
CA GLY A 146 -1.89 -6.47 2.92
C GLY A 146 -2.29 -5.17 3.62
N HIS A 147 -2.66 -4.14 2.86
CA HIS A 147 -3.12 -2.88 3.44
C HIS A 147 -4.33 -3.01 4.38
N ILE A 148 -5.28 -3.86 4.06
CA ILE A 148 -6.42 -4.15 4.94
C ILE A 148 -5.94 -4.83 6.23
N HIS A 149 -5.06 -5.83 6.10
CA HIS A 149 -4.52 -6.57 7.24
C HIS A 149 -3.59 -5.75 8.15
N ALA A 150 -2.94 -4.70 7.64
CA ALA A 150 -2.20 -3.75 8.47
C ALA A 150 -3.08 -3.13 9.56
N VAL A 151 -4.30 -2.73 9.19
CA VAL A 151 -5.28 -2.14 10.12
C VAL A 151 -5.84 -3.20 11.06
N ILE A 152 -6.17 -4.39 10.55
CA ILE A 152 -6.71 -5.51 11.37
C ILE A 152 -5.70 -5.93 12.44
N LEU A 153 -4.41 -6.01 12.08
CA LEU A 153 -3.31 -6.32 13.02
C LEU A 153 -3.28 -5.30 14.17
N GLU A 154 -3.31 -4.00 13.86
CA GLU A 154 -3.27 -2.96 14.90
C GLU A 154 -4.53 -2.89 15.73
N ALA A 155 -5.70 -3.04 15.12
CA ALA A 155 -6.98 -3.07 15.81
C ALA A 155 -7.02 -4.19 16.86
N ARG A 156 -6.54 -5.38 16.51
CA ARG A 156 -6.41 -6.52 17.44
C ARG A 156 -5.43 -6.22 18.58
N ARG A 157 -4.25 -5.69 18.26
CA ARG A 157 -3.25 -5.29 19.27
C ARG A 157 -3.77 -4.23 20.24
N ALA A 158 -4.61 -3.33 19.75
CA ALA A 158 -5.23 -2.28 20.57
C ALA A 158 -6.42 -2.79 21.42
N GLY A 159 -6.79 -4.08 21.32
CA GLY A 159 -7.96 -4.64 22.00
C GLY A 159 -9.30 -4.13 21.47
N ASN A 160 -9.30 -3.54 20.28
CA ASN A 160 -10.50 -3.06 19.59
C ASN A 160 -10.59 -3.72 18.19
N PRO A 161 -10.92 -5.02 18.11
CA PRO A 161 -10.92 -5.77 16.87
C PRO A 161 -11.96 -5.26 15.88
N VAL A 162 -11.67 -5.41 14.60
CA VAL A 162 -12.61 -5.12 13.52
C VAL A 162 -13.79 -6.07 13.59
N GLU A 163 -15.01 -5.52 13.57
CA GLU A 163 -16.25 -6.28 13.50
C GLU A 163 -16.71 -6.41 12.04
N TYR A 164 -17.26 -7.58 11.68
CA TYR A 164 -17.68 -7.89 10.31
C TYR A 164 -19.22 -7.94 10.18
N PRO A 165 -19.80 -7.61 9.00
CA PRO A 165 -19.10 -7.14 7.81
C PRO A 165 -18.44 -5.78 8.04
N ALA A 166 -17.25 -5.59 7.47
CA ALA A 166 -16.53 -4.32 7.54
C ALA A 166 -16.43 -3.68 6.16
N LEU A 167 -16.47 -2.35 6.12
CA LEU A 167 -16.09 -1.61 4.93
C LEU A 167 -14.59 -1.33 4.96
N ALA A 168 -13.85 -1.69 3.91
CA ALA A 168 -12.47 -1.25 3.73
C ALA A 168 -12.38 -0.18 2.63
N LEU A 169 -11.91 1.01 3.01
CA LEU A 169 -11.48 2.08 2.12
C LEU A 169 -9.96 2.01 2.00
N VAL A 170 -9.46 1.50 0.88
CA VAL A 170 -8.02 1.43 0.59
C VAL A 170 -7.65 2.61 -0.30
N VAL A 171 -6.83 3.54 0.21
CA VAL A 171 -6.50 4.82 -0.44
C VAL A 171 -4.99 5.05 -0.42
N SER A 172 -4.34 4.92 -1.57
CA SER A 172 -2.89 5.09 -1.73
C SER A 172 -2.53 5.92 -2.97
N GLY A 173 -1.26 5.99 -3.31
CA GLY A 173 -0.78 6.60 -4.55
C GLY A 173 -1.33 5.93 -5.80
N GLY A 174 -1.48 4.60 -5.80
CA GLY A 174 -1.95 3.83 -6.95
C GLY A 174 -3.37 3.31 -6.85
N HIS A 175 -3.99 3.35 -5.67
CA HIS A 175 -5.27 2.67 -5.44
C HIS A 175 -6.28 3.56 -4.71
N THR A 176 -7.54 3.48 -5.13
CA THR A 176 -8.70 4.00 -4.40
C THR A 176 -9.83 3.00 -4.60
N HIS A 177 -10.08 2.17 -3.58
CA HIS A 177 -11.02 1.07 -3.63
C HIS A 177 -11.90 1.02 -2.39
N LEU A 178 -13.12 0.53 -2.56
CA LEU A 178 -14.06 0.17 -1.51
C LEU A 178 -14.32 -1.32 -1.59
N PHE A 179 -14.04 -2.03 -0.50
CA PHE A 179 -14.34 -3.45 -0.37
C PHE A 179 -15.24 -3.71 0.82
N GLU A 180 -16.18 -4.62 0.63
CA GLU A 180 -16.77 -5.35 1.75
C GLU A 180 -15.78 -6.42 2.19
N VAL A 181 -15.52 -6.47 3.49
CA VAL A 181 -14.71 -7.51 4.13
C VAL A 181 -15.63 -8.34 4.99
N LEU A 182 -15.76 -9.62 4.64
CA LEU A 182 -16.55 -10.60 5.35
C LEU A 182 -15.70 -11.40 6.33
N GLU A 183 -16.35 -12.04 7.29
CA GLU A 183 -15.68 -12.99 8.17
C GLU A 183 -14.93 -14.07 7.38
N GLY A 184 -13.76 -14.51 7.87
CA GLY A 184 -12.88 -15.42 7.15
C GLY A 184 -12.08 -14.76 6.02
N PHE A 185 -12.06 -13.40 5.96
CA PHE A 185 -11.31 -12.61 4.99
C PHE A 185 -11.68 -12.90 3.53
N ARG A 186 -12.98 -12.90 3.27
CA ARG A 186 -13.53 -12.85 1.90
C ARG A 186 -13.83 -11.41 1.55
N TYR A 187 -13.49 -11.02 0.33
CA TYR A 187 -13.60 -9.65 -0.15
C TYR A 187 -14.62 -9.56 -1.28
N ARG A 188 -15.35 -8.45 -1.33
CA ARG A 188 -16.21 -8.08 -2.46
C ARG A 188 -15.95 -6.63 -2.82
N LEU A 189 -15.58 -6.37 -4.06
CA LEU A 189 -15.38 -5.00 -4.56
C LEU A 189 -16.74 -4.29 -4.65
N LEU A 190 -16.85 -3.13 -4.02
CA LEU A 190 -18.04 -2.26 -4.04
C LEU A 190 -17.86 -1.09 -5.00
N GLY A 191 -16.66 -0.50 -5.03
CA GLY A 191 -16.33 0.64 -5.88
C GLY A 191 -14.82 0.83 -6.00
N LYS A 192 -14.41 1.51 -7.07
CA LYS A 192 -12.99 1.83 -7.31
C LYS A 192 -12.87 3.12 -8.09
N THR A 193 -11.66 3.69 -8.13
CA THR A 193 -11.41 4.79 -9.05
C THR A 193 -11.42 4.30 -10.50
N ARG A 194 -11.93 5.15 -11.40
CA ARG A 194 -11.96 4.92 -12.84
C ARG A 194 -10.81 5.58 -13.58
N ASP A 195 -10.11 6.44 -12.88
CA ASP A 195 -8.98 7.21 -13.41
C ASP A 195 -7.90 7.34 -12.33
N ASP A 196 -7.47 8.54 -11.99
CA ASP A 196 -6.45 8.75 -10.98
C ASP A 196 -6.89 8.22 -9.61
N ALA A 197 -5.95 7.64 -8.86
CA ALA A 197 -6.15 7.39 -7.44
C ALA A 197 -6.12 8.71 -6.65
N ALA A 198 -6.71 8.72 -5.45
CA ALA A 198 -6.72 9.94 -4.64
C ALA A 198 -5.31 10.43 -4.29
N GLY A 199 -4.37 9.52 -3.92
CA GLY A 199 -2.98 9.89 -3.66
C GLY A 199 -2.28 10.44 -4.90
N GLU A 200 -2.51 9.83 -6.06
CA GLU A 200 -2.01 10.34 -7.34
C GLU A 200 -2.54 11.75 -7.65
N ALA A 201 -3.79 12.05 -7.29
CA ALA A 201 -4.35 13.40 -7.45
C ALA A 201 -3.63 14.42 -6.55
N PHE A 202 -3.28 14.05 -5.30
CA PHE A 202 -2.43 14.88 -4.44
C PHE A 202 -1.07 15.15 -5.06
N ASP A 203 -0.41 14.14 -5.58
CA ASP A 203 0.93 14.26 -6.20
C ASP A 203 0.90 15.12 -7.46
N LYS A 204 -0.13 14.94 -8.32
CA LYS A 204 -0.31 15.73 -9.54
C LYS A 204 -0.57 17.20 -9.24
N VAL A 205 -1.39 17.50 -8.24
CA VAL A 205 -1.69 18.89 -7.82
C VAL A 205 -0.46 19.52 -7.17
N ALA A 206 0.23 18.81 -6.29
CA ALA A 206 1.48 19.29 -5.69
C ALA A 206 2.53 19.63 -6.76
N LYS A 207 2.76 18.72 -7.70
CA LYS A 207 3.71 18.94 -8.82
C LYS A 207 3.34 20.15 -9.67
N LEU A 208 2.03 20.35 -9.97
CA LEU A 208 1.54 21.48 -10.73
C LEU A 208 1.85 22.81 -10.02
N LEU A 209 1.78 22.82 -8.69
CA LEU A 209 2.05 23.99 -7.85
C LEU A 209 3.53 24.17 -7.47
N GLY A 210 4.44 23.33 -8.00
CA GLY A 210 5.89 23.44 -7.76
C GLY A 210 6.39 22.73 -6.50
N PHE A 211 5.55 21.94 -5.82
CA PHE A 211 5.96 21.13 -4.66
C PHE A 211 6.66 19.82 -5.09
N PRO A 212 7.41 19.19 -4.17
CA PRO A 212 8.12 17.94 -4.43
C PRO A 212 7.19 16.72 -4.49
N TYR A 213 7.76 15.59 -4.88
CA TYR A 213 7.18 14.25 -4.69
C TYR A 213 7.78 13.59 -3.43
N PRO A 214 6.97 12.91 -2.60
CA PRO A 214 5.50 12.80 -2.70
C PRO A 214 4.80 14.10 -2.26
N GLY A 215 3.72 14.46 -2.98
CA GLY A 215 2.99 15.70 -2.76
C GLY A 215 2.00 15.65 -1.60
N GLY A 216 1.45 14.45 -1.31
CA GLY A 216 0.43 14.27 -0.27
C GLY A 216 0.79 14.86 1.09
N PRO A 217 1.95 14.54 1.68
CA PRO A 217 2.37 15.05 2.98
C PRO A 217 2.51 16.58 3.06
N ILE A 218 3.04 17.21 2.01
CA ILE A 218 3.19 18.67 1.99
C ILE A 218 1.85 19.38 1.82
N VAL A 219 0.97 18.85 0.97
CA VAL A 219 -0.38 19.37 0.79
C VAL A 219 -1.16 19.26 2.10
N ASP A 220 -1.12 18.12 2.79
CA ASP A 220 -1.78 17.94 4.09
C ASP A 220 -1.30 18.95 5.13
N LYS A 221 0.02 19.18 5.19
CA LYS A 221 0.59 20.14 6.12
C LYS A 221 0.18 21.57 5.83
N LEU A 222 0.28 22.00 4.56
CA LEU A 222 -0.03 23.38 4.16
C LEU A 222 -1.53 23.66 4.16
N ALA A 223 -2.37 22.69 3.86
CA ALA A 223 -3.82 22.83 3.89
C ALA A 223 -4.37 23.27 5.25
N SER A 224 -3.65 23.00 6.35
CA SER A 224 -4.06 23.43 7.69
C SER A 224 -3.97 24.94 7.91
N PHE A 225 -3.34 25.68 7.00
CA PHE A 225 -3.17 27.13 7.06
C PHE A 225 -4.11 27.90 6.11
N GLY A 226 -4.91 27.20 5.30
CA GLY A 226 -5.85 27.80 4.35
C GLY A 226 -7.32 27.56 4.72
N SER A 227 -8.21 28.25 4.04
CA SER A 227 -9.65 28.10 4.16
C SER A 227 -10.17 26.95 3.28
N PRO A 228 -10.80 25.90 3.85
CA PRO A 228 -11.26 24.74 3.08
C PRO A 228 -12.49 24.99 2.19
N SER A 229 -13.05 26.20 2.23
CA SER A 229 -14.23 26.59 1.45
C SER A 229 -13.98 27.72 0.45
N ALA A 230 -12.75 28.23 0.34
CA ALA A 230 -12.40 29.37 -0.51
C ALA A 230 -12.50 29.05 -2.02
N VAL A 231 -12.17 27.80 -2.41
CA VAL A 231 -12.25 27.36 -3.80
C VAL A 231 -13.24 26.19 -3.94
N ARG A 232 -14.18 26.32 -4.87
CA ARG A 232 -15.19 25.28 -5.08
C ARG A 232 -14.70 24.24 -6.09
N PHE A 233 -14.57 22.99 -5.65
CA PHE A 233 -14.34 21.83 -6.50
C PHE A 233 -15.63 21.03 -6.70
N THR A 234 -15.86 20.56 -7.91
CA THR A 234 -17.00 19.71 -8.28
C THR A 234 -16.50 18.41 -8.88
N PHE A 235 -17.13 17.31 -8.53
CA PHE A 235 -16.86 15.99 -9.10
C PHE A 235 -17.86 15.66 -10.19
N ALA A 236 -17.41 14.91 -11.20
CA ALA A 236 -18.29 14.41 -12.23
C ALA A 236 -19.30 13.42 -11.64
N LYS A 237 -20.55 13.47 -12.12
CA LYS A 237 -21.54 12.46 -11.77
C LYS A 237 -21.12 11.12 -12.39
N MET A 238 -20.99 10.10 -11.54
CA MET A 238 -20.62 8.77 -12.00
C MET A 238 -21.78 8.13 -12.79
N LYS A 239 -21.46 7.62 -13.99
CA LYS A 239 -22.39 6.77 -14.76
C LYS A 239 -22.13 5.30 -14.37
N GLY A 240 -23.17 4.49 -14.21
CA GLY A 240 -23.06 3.09 -13.80
C GLY A 240 -22.93 2.94 -12.28
N ASN A 241 -21.80 2.44 -11.76
CA ASN A 241 -21.64 2.26 -10.33
C ASN A 241 -21.45 3.61 -9.60
N ALA A 242 -22.44 3.98 -8.78
CA ALA A 242 -22.42 5.23 -8.02
C ALA A 242 -21.36 5.27 -6.91
N LEU A 243 -20.78 4.12 -6.54
CA LEU A 243 -19.72 4.02 -5.53
C LEU A 243 -18.31 4.19 -6.11
N ASP A 244 -18.16 4.26 -7.43
CA ASP A 244 -16.87 4.51 -8.07
C ASP A 244 -16.42 5.97 -7.88
N PHE A 245 -15.11 6.18 -7.94
CA PHE A 245 -14.47 7.48 -7.82
C PHE A 245 -13.95 7.99 -9.18
N SER A 246 -13.71 9.30 -9.26
CA SER A 246 -12.95 9.94 -10.34
C SER A 246 -12.28 11.20 -9.80
N PHE A 247 -10.96 11.28 -9.89
CA PHE A 247 -10.15 12.41 -9.39
C PHE A 247 -9.42 13.17 -10.49
N SER A 248 -9.36 12.66 -11.73
CA SER A 248 -8.62 13.29 -12.83
C SER A 248 -9.07 14.71 -13.15
N GLY A 249 -10.34 15.02 -12.92
CA GLY A 249 -10.91 16.37 -13.11
C GLY A 249 -10.34 17.42 -12.16
N LEU A 250 -9.85 17.03 -10.98
CA LEU A 250 -9.29 17.95 -9.98
C LEU A 250 -8.02 18.62 -10.48
N LYS A 251 -7.11 17.86 -11.11
CA LYS A 251 -5.90 18.41 -11.73
C LYS A 251 -6.25 19.50 -12.75
N THR A 252 -7.23 19.26 -13.60
CA THR A 252 -7.67 20.23 -14.60
C THR A 252 -8.29 21.47 -13.97
N ALA A 253 -9.06 21.30 -12.88
CA ALA A 253 -9.62 22.43 -12.15
C ALA A 253 -8.53 23.30 -11.51
N VAL A 254 -7.51 22.67 -10.90
CA VAL A 254 -6.35 23.40 -10.36
C VAL A 254 -5.54 24.07 -11.46
N LEU A 255 -5.31 23.42 -12.60
CA LEU A 255 -4.61 24.04 -13.74
C LEU A 255 -5.32 25.33 -14.21
N ARG A 256 -6.62 25.27 -14.39
CA ARG A 256 -7.42 26.47 -14.77
C ARG A 256 -7.35 27.56 -13.71
N TRP A 257 -7.33 27.18 -12.43
CA TRP A 257 -7.18 28.13 -11.33
C TRP A 257 -5.82 28.82 -11.37
N VAL A 258 -4.73 28.08 -11.65
CA VAL A 258 -3.34 28.59 -11.83
C VAL A 258 -3.28 29.55 -13.01
N GLU A 259 -3.79 29.13 -14.18
CA GLU A 259 -3.79 29.96 -15.42
C GLU A 259 -4.58 31.27 -15.24
N ALA A 260 -5.72 31.22 -14.53
CA ALA A 260 -6.54 32.40 -14.29
C ALA A 260 -5.90 33.43 -13.35
N ARG A 261 -4.91 33.03 -12.55
CA ARG A 261 -4.25 33.91 -11.55
C ARG A 261 -2.83 34.28 -11.88
N GLY A 262 -2.19 33.62 -12.85
CA GLY A 262 -0.84 33.92 -13.26
C GLY A 262 0.19 33.75 -12.13
N ILE A 263 0.16 32.61 -11.43
CA ILE A 263 1.02 32.36 -10.25
C ILE A 263 2.36 31.68 -10.60
N GLU A 264 2.86 31.85 -11.83
CA GLU A 264 4.11 31.24 -12.30
C GLU A 264 5.30 31.61 -11.45
N ALA A 265 5.35 32.88 -10.98
CA ALA A 265 6.42 33.38 -10.10
C ALA A 265 6.45 32.64 -8.75
N GLU A 266 5.29 32.35 -8.18
CA GLU A 266 5.18 31.59 -6.93
C GLU A 266 5.61 30.12 -7.13
N ILE A 267 5.20 29.51 -8.26
CA ILE A 267 5.60 28.15 -8.62
C ILE A 267 7.12 28.09 -8.76
N GLU A 268 7.74 29.09 -9.40
CA GLU A 268 9.20 29.12 -9.55
C GLU A 268 9.89 29.36 -8.21
N ALA A 269 9.36 30.21 -7.32
CA ALA A 269 9.89 30.40 -5.98
C ALA A 269 9.91 29.07 -5.18
N ARG A 270 8.86 28.27 -5.25
CA ARG A 270 8.81 26.92 -4.62
C ARG A 270 9.82 25.96 -5.22
N LYS A 271 9.99 25.97 -6.54
CA LYS A 271 11.02 25.16 -7.21
C LYS A 271 12.44 25.61 -6.83
N GLN A 272 12.66 26.92 -6.70
CA GLN A 272 13.95 27.47 -6.29
C GLN A 272 14.28 27.07 -4.84
N LEU A 273 13.33 27.22 -3.92
CA LEU A 273 13.49 26.77 -2.54
C LEU A 273 13.93 25.29 -2.48
N ARG A 274 13.31 24.42 -3.28
CA ARG A 274 13.68 22.99 -3.35
C ARG A 274 15.10 22.76 -3.88
N ARG A 275 15.58 23.59 -4.82
CA ARG A 275 16.95 23.48 -5.34
C ARG A 275 17.98 23.89 -4.29
N GLU A 276 17.67 24.91 -3.50
CA GLU A 276 18.56 25.47 -2.47
C GLU A 276 18.54 24.65 -1.18
N VAL A 277 17.37 24.13 -0.80
CA VAL A 277 17.15 23.37 0.43
C VAL A 277 16.60 21.98 0.06
N PRO A 278 17.37 20.89 0.22
CA PRO A 278 16.92 19.54 -0.17
C PRO A 278 15.64 19.09 0.54
N ASN A 279 15.47 19.46 1.82
CA ASN A 279 14.29 19.12 2.63
C ASN A 279 13.77 20.38 3.34
N PRO A 280 13.01 21.26 2.66
CA PRO A 280 12.49 22.48 3.27
C PRO A 280 11.52 22.16 4.41
N THR A 281 11.62 22.93 5.49
CA THR A 281 10.68 22.85 6.61
C THR A 281 9.29 23.38 6.21
N PRO A 282 8.23 23.03 6.97
CA PRO A 282 6.90 23.60 6.74
C PRO A 282 6.89 25.15 6.73
N ASP A 283 7.65 25.78 7.63
CA ASP A 283 7.73 27.25 7.70
C ASP A 283 8.40 27.87 6.46
N GLN A 284 9.42 27.20 5.91
CA GLN A 284 10.04 27.63 4.66
C GLN A 284 9.08 27.49 3.48
N TRP A 285 8.26 26.43 3.43
CA TRP A 285 7.20 26.29 2.43
C TRP A 285 6.13 27.38 2.58
N LEU A 286 5.72 27.70 3.81
CA LEU A 286 4.76 28.76 4.09
C LEU A 286 5.27 30.13 3.60
N ALA A 287 6.55 30.43 3.79
CA ALA A 287 7.15 31.70 3.37
C ALA A 287 7.08 31.96 1.86
N VAL A 288 6.98 30.91 1.04
CA VAL A 288 6.88 30.98 -0.44
C VAL A 288 5.50 30.55 -0.98
N THR A 289 4.50 30.45 -0.09
CA THR A 289 3.15 30.00 -0.47
C THR A 289 2.13 31.03 0.03
N PRO A 290 1.64 31.91 -0.82
CA PRO A 290 0.64 32.93 -0.46
C PRO A 290 -0.69 32.34 0.02
N ALA A 291 -1.45 33.13 0.74
CA ALA A 291 -2.72 32.74 1.34
C ALA A 291 -3.72 32.14 0.34
N GLU A 292 -3.80 32.72 -0.88
CA GLU A 292 -4.70 32.17 -1.91
C GLU A 292 -4.32 30.75 -2.35
N THR A 293 -3.02 30.44 -2.42
CA THR A 293 -2.54 29.09 -2.73
C THR A 293 -2.77 28.14 -1.55
N LEU A 294 -2.63 28.62 -0.30
CA LEU A 294 -2.99 27.83 0.89
C LEU A 294 -4.49 27.51 0.91
N ASP A 295 -5.33 28.47 0.56
CA ASP A 295 -6.79 28.30 0.42
C ASP A 295 -7.15 27.28 -0.67
N LEU A 296 -6.44 27.31 -1.81
CA LEU A 296 -6.58 26.31 -2.86
C LEU A 296 -6.26 24.90 -2.34
N LEU A 297 -5.12 24.74 -1.64
CA LEU A 297 -4.70 23.45 -1.08
C LEU A 297 -5.69 22.92 -0.04
N ALA A 298 -6.16 23.79 0.86
CA ALA A 298 -7.16 23.42 1.86
C ALA A 298 -8.49 23.01 1.21
N SER A 299 -8.96 23.76 0.22
CA SER A 299 -10.20 23.47 -0.50
C SER A 299 -10.10 22.19 -1.34
N PHE A 300 -8.94 21.94 -1.97
CA PHE A 300 -8.66 20.71 -2.71
C PHE A 300 -8.69 19.50 -1.78
N GLN A 301 -7.93 19.54 -0.68
CA GLN A 301 -7.90 18.45 0.31
C GLN A 301 -9.31 18.17 0.86
N GLN A 302 -10.05 19.21 1.25
CA GLN A 302 -11.41 19.07 1.74
C GLN A 302 -12.34 18.43 0.72
N ALA A 303 -12.19 18.77 -0.58
CA ALA A 303 -13.00 18.18 -1.63
C ALA A 303 -12.71 16.66 -1.77
N VAL A 304 -11.42 16.26 -1.79
CA VAL A 304 -11.03 14.84 -1.85
C VAL A 304 -11.57 14.07 -0.63
N ILE A 305 -11.36 14.59 0.58
CA ILE A 305 -11.83 13.97 1.83
C ILE A 305 -13.34 13.78 1.81
N ARG A 306 -14.08 14.81 1.43
CA ARG A 306 -15.55 14.74 1.34
C ARG A 306 -16.00 13.66 0.37
N GLU A 307 -15.37 13.57 -0.80
CA GLU A 307 -15.72 12.54 -1.80
C GLU A 307 -15.43 11.13 -1.28
N LEU A 308 -14.27 10.91 -0.66
CA LEU A 308 -13.91 9.62 -0.05
C LEU A 308 -14.91 9.20 1.03
N LEU A 309 -15.19 10.08 1.99
CA LEU A 309 -16.08 9.76 3.11
C LEU A 309 -17.54 9.63 2.69
N THR A 310 -18.03 10.44 1.72
CA THR A 310 -19.39 10.33 1.22
C THR A 310 -19.66 8.96 0.58
N ARG A 311 -18.74 8.49 -0.26
CA ARG A 311 -18.89 7.18 -0.89
C ARG A 311 -18.64 6.03 0.07
N ALA A 312 -17.71 6.19 1.00
CA ALA A 312 -17.49 5.22 2.07
C ALA A 312 -18.76 5.08 2.96
N ALA A 313 -19.38 6.18 3.36
CA ALA A 313 -20.61 6.13 4.15
C ALA A 313 -21.76 5.46 3.38
N ALA A 314 -21.94 5.78 2.09
CA ALA A 314 -22.95 5.13 1.24
C ALA A 314 -22.70 3.62 1.10
N SER A 315 -21.43 3.23 0.91
CA SER A 315 -21.02 1.82 0.81
C SER A 315 -21.26 1.07 2.14
N ALA A 316 -20.89 1.69 3.26
CA ALA A 316 -21.09 1.11 4.58
C ALA A 316 -22.59 0.87 4.89
N ALA A 317 -23.44 1.83 4.54
CA ALA A 317 -24.89 1.66 4.67
C ALA A 317 -25.44 0.54 3.79
N GLN A 318 -24.89 0.34 2.57
CA GLN A 318 -25.34 -0.71 1.65
C GLN A 318 -25.06 -2.12 2.16
N ILE A 319 -24.04 -2.30 3.01
CA ILE A 319 -23.60 -3.60 3.52
C ILE A 319 -23.87 -3.80 5.01
N ASP A 320 -24.57 -2.86 5.65
CA ASP A 320 -24.79 -2.84 7.10
C ASP A 320 -23.48 -3.01 7.88
N ALA A 321 -22.45 -2.22 7.50
CA ALA A 321 -21.10 -2.34 8.04
C ALA A 321 -21.08 -2.11 9.56
N ARG A 322 -20.35 -2.97 10.29
CA ARG A 322 -20.12 -2.86 11.74
C ARG A 322 -18.80 -2.16 12.07
N SER A 323 -17.90 -2.09 11.12
CA SER A 323 -16.63 -1.38 11.22
C SER A 323 -16.25 -0.76 9.89
N MET A 324 -15.40 0.26 9.92
CA MET A 324 -14.74 0.81 8.75
C MET A 324 -13.23 0.75 8.92
N ILE A 325 -12.56 0.18 7.92
CA ILE A 325 -11.12 0.14 7.79
C ILE A 325 -10.70 1.23 6.81
N VAL A 326 -9.77 2.12 7.18
CA VAL A 326 -9.15 3.08 6.26
C VAL A 326 -7.66 2.80 6.18
N SER A 327 -7.15 2.44 5.02
CA SER A 327 -5.76 1.99 4.84
C SER A 327 -5.10 2.58 3.60
N GLY A 328 -3.79 2.36 3.45
CA GLY A 328 -2.94 2.94 2.41
C GLY A 328 -2.36 4.29 2.82
N GLY A 329 -1.41 4.82 2.03
CA GLY A 329 -0.65 6.02 2.37
C GLY A 329 -1.51 7.26 2.66
N VAL A 330 -2.64 7.43 1.97
CA VAL A 330 -3.57 8.56 2.21
C VAL A 330 -4.28 8.45 3.56
N ALA A 331 -4.33 7.26 4.17
CA ALA A 331 -4.82 7.10 5.55
C ALA A 331 -3.98 7.87 6.60
N CYS A 332 -2.76 8.32 6.25
CA CYS A 332 -1.95 9.22 7.07
C CYS A 332 -2.45 10.67 7.05
N ASN A 333 -3.26 11.07 6.05
CA ASN A 333 -3.73 12.44 5.91
C ASN A 333 -4.48 12.90 7.17
N SER A 334 -4.00 14.00 7.76
CA SER A 334 -4.51 14.50 9.05
C SER A 334 -5.95 14.99 8.93
N GLY A 335 -6.29 15.63 7.82
CA GLY A 335 -7.64 16.11 7.52
C GLY A 335 -8.63 14.95 7.36
N LEU A 336 -8.24 13.86 6.68
CA LEU A 336 -9.07 12.66 6.54
C LEU A 336 -9.35 12.01 7.89
N ARG A 337 -8.31 11.87 8.73
CA ARG A 337 -8.47 11.33 10.09
C ARG A 337 -9.36 12.20 10.96
N ALA A 338 -9.18 13.52 10.91
CA ALA A 338 -10.02 14.46 11.65
C ALA A 338 -11.47 14.42 11.18
N ALA A 339 -11.72 14.44 9.87
CA ALA A 339 -13.06 14.36 9.30
C ALA A 339 -13.77 13.04 9.64
N ALA A 340 -13.08 11.91 9.58
CA ALA A 340 -13.63 10.61 9.95
C ALA A 340 -13.98 10.53 11.45
N ARG A 341 -13.18 11.13 12.33
CA ARG A 341 -13.45 11.19 13.77
C ARG A 341 -14.62 12.11 14.12
N SER A 342 -14.76 13.21 13.38
CA SER A 342 -15.85 14.18 13.61
C SER A 342 -17.19 13.74 13.01
N SER A 343 -17.16 12.87 12.00
CA SER A 343 -18.36 12.25 11.45
C SER A 343 -18.89 11.24 12.47
N ARG A 344 -20.09 11.49 12.99
CA ARG A 344 -20.76 10.61 13.97
C ARG A 344 -21.25 9.33 13.28
N LEU A 345 -20.30 8.49 12.84
CA LEU A 345 -20.61 7.21 12.22
C LEU A 345 -21.12 6.22 13.27
N PRO A 346 -22.08 5.36 12.93
CA PRO A 346 -22.67 4.40 13.87
C PRO A 346 -21.76 3.19 14.15
N TYR A 347 -20.55 3.18 13.61
CA TYR A 347 -19.57 2.09 13.70
C TYR A 347 -18.16 2.64 13.96
N ALA A 348 -17.28 1.78 14.47
CA ALA A 348 -15.88 2.12 14.70
C ALA A 348 -15.12 2.32 13.39
N VAL A 349 -14.25 3.33 13.33
CA VAL A 349 -13.33 3.58 12.20
C VAL A 349 -11.90 3.28 12.65
N HIS A 350 -11.25 2.36 11.97
CA HIS A 350 -9.91 1.90 12.27
C HIS A 350 -8.92 2.45 11.24
N PHE A 351 -7.85 3.05 11.73
CA PHE A 351 -6.72 3.54 10.95
C PHE A 351 -5.44 2.84 11.39
N PRO A 352 -4.50 2.57 10.50
CA PRO A 352 -3.18 2.09 10.89
C PRO A 352 -2.34 3.24 11.46
N SER A 353 -1.31 2.90 12.24
CA SER A 353 -0.25 3.86 12.58
C SER A 353 0.48 4.33 11.32
N PRO A 354 1.19 5.46 11.35
CA PRO A 354 1.95 5.94 10.18
C PRO A 354 2.91 4.89 9.61
N GLY A 355 3.57 4.11 10.48
CA GLY A 355 4.53 3.09 10.05
C GLY A 355 3.92 1.86 9.38
N LEU A 356 2.60 1.65 9.48
CA LEU A 356 1.87 0.58 8.81
C LEU A 356 0.91 1.10 7.71
N SER A 357 0.83 2.42 7.52
CA SER A 357 -0.01 3.03 6.50
C SER A 357 0.62 2.99 5.10
N THR A 358 1.94 3.16 5.02
CA THR A 358 2.71 3.05 3.77
C THR A 358 3.10 1.60 3.49
N ASP A 359 3.64 1.35 2.30
CA ASP A 359 4.06 0.01 1.89
C ASP A 359 5.10 -0.55 2.87
N ASN A 360 4.81 -1.72 3.42
CA ASN A 360 5.64 -2.40 4.40
C ASN A 360 5.39 -3.92 4.35
N ALA A 361 6.34 -4.71 4.85
CA ALA A 361 6.22 -6.16 4.80
C ALA A 361 5.47 -6.77 6.00
N ALA A 362 5.24 -6.00 7.07
CA ALA A 362 4.45 -6.51 8.19
C ALA A 362 2.98 -6.73 7.79
N MET A 363 2.45 -5.88 6.90
CA MET A 363 1.12 -6.03 6.31
C MET A 363 1.00 -7.33 5.49
N ILE A 364 2.08 -7.71 4.79
CA ILE A 364 2.12 -8.92 3.96
C ILE A 364 2.19 -10.17 4.85
N ALA A 365 3.03 -10.14 5.88
CA ALA A 365 3.12 -11.24 6.85
C ALA A 365 1.79 -11.42 7.63
N ALA A 366 1.13 -10.31 8.01
CA ALA A 366 -0.18 -10.36 8.68
C ALA A 366 -1.28 -10.96 7.79
N ALA A 367 -1.33 -10.55 6.51
CA ALA A 367 -2.28 -11.12 5.54
C ALA A 367 -2.00 -12.60 5.22
N ALA A 368 -0.75 -13.02 5.31
CA ALA A 368 -0.36 -14.40 5.10
C ALA A 368 -0.77 -15.33 6.24
N PHE A 369 -0.95 -14.84 7.47
CA PHE A 369 -1.24 -15.67 8.62
C PHE A 369 -2.55 -16.47 8.47
N PRO A 370 -3.71 -15.86 8.17
CA PRO A 370 -4.95 -16.63 7.97
C PRO A 370 -4.87 -17.56 6.75
N LYS A 371 -4.10 -17.25 5.72
CA LYS A 371 -3.85 -18.16 4.58
C LYS A 371 -3.05 -19.38 5.04
N PHE A 372 -2.04 -19.15 5.88
CA PHE A 372 -1.26 -20.24 6.48
C PHE A 372 -2.14 -21.19 7.29
N GLU A 373 -3.03 -20.65 8.14
CA GLU A 373 -3.96 -21.45 8.96
C GLU A 373 -4.91 -22.29 8.10
N ARG A 374 -5.34 -21.79 6.93
CA ARG A 374 -6.17 -22.52 5.97
C ARG A 374 -5.40 -23.47 5.06
N GLY A 375 -4.05 -23.48 5.15
CA GLY A 375 -3.19 -24.28 4.27
C GLY A 375 -3.12 -23.76 2.82
N GLU A 376 -3.42 -22.49 2.58
CA GLU A 376 -3.36 -21.85 1.26
C GLU A 376 -1.90 -21.52 0.90
N LEU A 377 -1.18 -22.49 0.39
CA LEU A 377 0.22 -22.35 0.01
C LEU A 377 0.37 -22.06 -1.49
N ALA A 378 1.35 -21.23 -1.81
CA ALA A 378 1.72 -20.93 -3.18
C ALA A 378 2.64 -22.00 -3.78
N SER A 379 2.48 -22.27 -5.06
CA SER A 379 3.40 -23.11 -5.81
C SER A 379 4.56 -22.29 -6.38
N PHE A 380 5.65 -22.96 -6.76
CA PHE A 380 6.74 -22.29 -7.50
C PHE A 380 6.35 -21.79 -8.90
N ARG A 381 5.16 -22.19 -9.39
CA ARG A 381 4.59 -21.70 -10.66
C ARG A 381 3.84 -20.35 -10.49
N THR A 382 3.60 -19.91 -9.25
CA THR A 382 2.96 -18.61 -8.98
C THR A 382 3.72 -17.49 -9.69
N THR A 383 3.02 -16.59 -10.38
CA THR A 383 3.60 -15.49 -11.14
C THR A 383 3.21 -14.14 -10.55
N ALA A 384 4.04 -13.14 -10.79
CA ALA A 384 3.70 -11.74 -10.50
C ALA A 384 2.63 -11.24 -11.48
N GLN A 385 1.67 -10.47 -10.96
CA GLN A 385 0.53 -9.96 -11.74
C GLN A 385 0.33 -8.47 -11.44
N ALA A 386 0.68 -7.61 -12.42
CA ALA A 386 0.61 -6.16 -12.25
C ALA A 386 -0.80 -5.65 -11.88
N ASN A 387 -1.83 -6.30 -12.40
CA ASN A 387 -3.23 -5.91 -12.23
C ASN A 387 -4.05 -6.96 -11.46
N LEU A 388 -3.42 -7.64 -10.48
CA LEU A 388 -4.10 -8.66 -9.68
C LEU A 388 -5.27 -8.05 -8.91
N ALA A 389 -6.49 -8.47 -9.23
CA ALA A 389 -7.67 -8.09 -8.44
C ALA A 389 -7.64 -8.80 -7.07
N LEU A 390 -8.20 -8.15 -6.04
CA LEU A 390 -8.40 -8.78 -4.74
C LEU A 390 -9.72 -9.57 -4.70
N ALA A 391 -10.69 -9.15 -5.51
CA ALA A 391 -12.02 -9.76 -5.59
C ALA A 391 -12.58 -9.66 -7.01
#